data_03317ee7fd3b068d2791fc7225f6c410
#
_entry.id   03317ee7fd3b068d2791fc7225f6c410
#
_cell.length_a   1.000
_cell.length_b   1.000
_cell.length_c   1.000
_cell.angle_alpha   90.00
_cell.angle_beta   90.00
_cell.angle_gamma   90.00
#
_symmetry.space_group_name_H-M   'P 1'
#
loop_
_entity.id
_entity.type
_entity.pdbx_description
1 polymer ?
#
loop_
_entity_poly.entity_id
_entity_poly.type
_entity_poly.pdbx_seq_one_letter_code
_entity_poly.pdbx_strand_id
1 'polypeptide(L)'
;METQNKHEIVDSVEKLEALLARVREAEKIFATYSQEQVDKIFKAAAIAANKARIPLAKMAVEETGMGVVEDKIIKNHYAAEYIYNAYKNTKTCGVIEEDSAFGMKKVAEPIGVVAAVIPTTNPTSTAIFKTLICLKTRNGIIISPHPRAKKSTIEAAKIVLEAAVKAGAPEGIIGWIDVPSLDMTNLLMQEADIILATGGPGMVKAAYSSGKPALGVGPGNTPAIIDDTADIVLAVNSIIHSKTFDNGMICASEQSCIVHEKIYKKVKDEFLYRGCYFLKKDELDKVRKTIIINGALNAKIVGQPAYKIAALAGVTIPETTKVLIGEVESVDISEEFAHEKLSPVLAMYKAKDFEDALSKAEHLIACLLYTSPSPRDRSVSR
;
A
#
# COMPACT_ATOMS: atom_id res chain seq x y z
N MET A 1 -35.17 20.99 -7.98
CA MET A 1 -34.53 20.64 -9.27
C MET A 1 -33.27 19.90 -8.94
N GLU A 2 -33.30 18.57 -8.94
CA GLU A 2 -32.11 17.72 -8.82
C GLU A 2 -31.40 17.77 -10.16
N THR A 3 -30.41 18.64 -10.28
CA THR A 3 -29.38 18.48 -11.33
C THR A 3 -28.53 17.28 -10.92
N GLN A 4 -28.89 16.10 -11.39
CA GLN A 4 -27.96 14.97 -11.48
C GLN A 4 -26.79 15.46 -12.36
N ASN A 5 -25.73 15.92 -11.72
CA ASN A 5 -24.46 16.12 -12.37
C ASN A 5 -24.01 14.72 -12.88
N LYS A 6 -24.31 14.42 -14.15
CA LYS A 6 -23.85 13.18 -14.80
C LYS A 6 -22.33 13.23 -14.77
N HIS A 7 -21.74 12.33 -13.98
CA HIS A 7 -20.30 12.10 -14.02
C HIS A 7 -19.89 11.83 -15.47
N GLU A 8 -19.07 12.69 -16.02
CA GLU A 8 -18.50 12.50 -17.36
C GLU A 8 -17.43 11.42 -17.27
N ILE A 9 -17.57 10.37 -18.11
CA ILE A 9 -16.63 9.26 -18.15
C ILE A 9 -15.29 9.74 -18.69
N VAL A 10 -14.23 9.63 -17.91
CA VAL A 10 -12.86 10.02 -18.28
C VAL A 10 -12.13 8.84 -18.93
N ASP A 11 -12.15 8.81 -20.26
CA ASP A 11 -11.63 7.73 -21.11
C ASP A 11 -10.66 8.22 -22.20
N SER A 12 -10.36 9.51 -22.25
CA SER A 12 -9.42 10.12 -23.21
C SER A 12 -8.56 11.20 -22.55
N VAL A 13 -7.51 11.60 -23.25
CA VAL A 13 -6.58 12.67 -22.84
C VAL A 13 -7.33 13.99 -22.65
N GLU A 14 -8.16 14.39 -23.61
CA GLU A 14 -8.92 15.65 -23.57
C GLU A 14 -9.85 15.72 -22.37
N LYS A 15 -10.49 14.59 -22.02
CA LYS A 15 -11.35 14.51 -20.83
C LYS A 15 -10.55 14.53 -19.53
N LEU A 16 -9.35 13.97 -19.54
CA LEU A 16 -8.45 14.06 -18.39
C LEU A 16 -7.98 15.50 -18.16
N GLU A 17 -7.65 16.23 -19.22
CA GLU A 17 -7.29 17.65 -19.15
C GLU A 17 -8.46 18.50 -18.64
N ALA A 18 -9.68 18.23 -19.11
CA ALA A 18 -10.90 18.86 -18.59
C ALA A 18 -11.14 18.54 -17.10
N LEU A 19 -10.88 17.29 -16.70
CA LEU A 19 -10.96 16.88 -15.29
C LEU A 19 -9.91 17.60 -14.43
N LEU A 20 -8.67 17.70 -14.90
CA LEU A 20 -7.59 18.44 -14.23
C LEU A 20 -7.97 19.90 -14.01
N ALA A 21 -8.50 20.57 -15.04
CA ALA A 21 -8.95 21.96 -14.93
C ALA A 21 -10.07 22.11 -13.88
N ARG A 22 -11.05 21.21 -13.89
CA ARG A 22 -12.18 21.20 -12.93
C ARG A 22 -11.70 20.97 -11.48
N VAL A 23 -10.78 20.01 -11.28
CA VAL A 23 -10.24 19.74 -9.94
C VAL A 23 -9.41 20.92 -9.43
N ARG A 24 -8.63 21.60 -10.31
CA ARG A 24 -7.87 22.80 -9.95
C ARG A 24 -8.79 23.96 -9.51
N GLU A 25 -9.91 24.16 -10.19
CA GLU A 25 -10.86 25.20 -9.77
C GLU A 25 -11.53 24.84 -8.43
N ALA A 26 -11.90 23.59 -8.23
CA ALA A 26 -12.42 23.13 -6.94
C ALA A 26 -11.39 23.27 -5.81
N GLU A 27 -10.12 22.98 -6.08
CA GLU A 27 -9.03 23.13 -5.13
C GLU A 27 -8.82 24.58 -4.72
N LYS A 28 -8.80 25.52 -5.66
CA LYS A 28 -8.71 26.96 -5.35
C LYS A 28 -9.80 27.44 -4.39
N ILE A 29 -11.02 26.95 -4.55
CA ILE A 29 -12.12 27.25 -3.64
C ILE A 29 -11.84 26.60 -2.28
N PHE A 30 -11.45 25.34 -2.27
CA PHE A 30 -11.19 24.59 -1.05
C PHE A 30 -10.01 25.14 -0.25
N ALA A 31 -8.99 25.68 -0.92
CA ALA A 31 -7.83 26.33 -0.31
C ALA A 31 -8.22 27.48 0.64
N THR A 32 -9.36 28.13 0.40
CA THR A 32 -9.85 29.24 1.23
C THR A 32 -10.59 28.80 2.51
N TYR A 33 -10.83 27.48 2.69
CA TYR A 33 -11.64 26.98 3.80
C TYR A 33 -10.92 27.07 5.13
N SER A 34 -11.70 27.35 6.18
CA SER A 34 -11.23 27.34 7.56
C SER A 34 -10.97 25.92 8.07
N GLN A 35 -10.18 25.79 9.15
CA GLN A 35 -9.93 24.50 9.81
C GLN A 35 -11.23 23.80 10.21
N GLU A 36 -12.22 24.54 10.71
CA GLU A 36 -13.52 23.99 11.12
C GLU A 36 -14.29 23.38 9.94
N GLN A 37 -14.31 24.08 8.80
CA GLN A 37 -14.95 23.57 7.58
C GLN A 37 -14.25 22.28 7.09
N VAL A 38 -12.92 22.29 7.07
CA VAL A 38 -12.10 21.13 6.68
C VAL A 38 -12.33 19.94 7.62
N ASP A 39 -12.34 20.17 8.93
CA ASP A 39 -12.56 19.13 9.93
C ASP A 39 -13.95 18.50 9.85
N LYS A 40 -14.98 19.31 9.57
CA LYS A 40 -16.34 18.82 9.31
C LYS A 40 -16.39 17.91 8.08
N ILE A 41 -15.77 18.31 6.98
CA ILE A 41 -15.70 17.55 5.73
C ILE A 41 -14.92 16.25 5.94
N PHE A 42 -13.74 16.32 6.55
CA PHE A 42 -12.90 15.17 6.85
C PHE A 42 -13.63 14.12 7.70
N LYS A 43 -14.34 14.58 8.74
CA LYS A 43 -15.17 13.71 9.60
C LYS A 43 -16.29 13.01 8.82
N ALA A 44 -17.03 13.75 8.01
CA ALA A 44 -18.14 13.21 7.25
C ALA A 44 -17.68 12.17 6.23
N ALA A 45 -16.61 12.46 5.51
CA ALA A 45 -15.97 11.57 4.55
C ALA A 45 -15.45 10.27 5.21
N ALA A 46 -14.77 10.38 6.34
CA ALA A 46 -14.26 9.22 7.08
C ALA A 46 -15.39 8.31 7.60
N ILE A 47 -16.46 8.89 8.13
CA ILE A 47 -17.64 8.13 8.59
C ILE A 47 -18.31 7.39 7.43
N ALA A 48 -18.47 8.03 6.26
CA ALA A 48 -19.07 7.40 5.09
C ALA A 48 -18.21 6.24 4.58
N ALA A 49 -16.91 6.44 4.45
CA ALA A 49 -15.97 5.40 4.05
C ALA A 49 -15.99 4.21 5.03
N ASN A 50 -16.00 4.47 6.34
CA ASN A 50 -16.06 3.41 7.35
C ASN A 50 -17.40 2.64 7.31
N LYS A 51 -18.52 3.30 7.09
CA LYS A 51 -19.81 2.63 6.89
C LYS A 51 -19.81 1.70 5.68
N ALA A 52 -19.13 2.07 4.61
CA ALA A 52 -19.02 1.31 3.38
C ALA A 52 -17.92 0.23 3.40
N ARG A 53 -17.18 0.06 4.50
CA ARG A 53 -16.02 -0.85 4.59
C ARG A 53 -16.31 -2.30 4.17
N ILE A 54 -17.51 -2.80 4.49
CA ILE A 54 -17.92 -4.19 4.16
C ILE A 54 -18.23 -4.35 2.67
N PRO A 55 -19.16 -3.60 2.06
CA PRO A 55 -19.45 -3.73 0.63
C PRO A 55 -18.22 -3.45 -0.24
N LEU A 56 -17.38 -2.47 0.11
CA LEU A 56 -16.14 -2.19 -0.60
C LEU A 56 -15.12 -3.34 -0.53
N ALA A 57 -15.01 -4.02 0.61
CA ALA A 57 -14.13 -5.18 0.75
C ALA A 57 -14.59 -6.35 -0.12
N LYS A 58 -15.90 -6.65 -0.12
CA LYS A 58 -16.51 -7.68 -0.98
C LYS A 58 -16.26 -7.37 -2.46
N MET A 59 -16.54 -6.14 -2.88
CA MET A 59 -16.34 -5.70 -4.26
C MET A 59 -14.87 -5.83 -4.69
N ALA A 60 -13.93 -5.47 -3.82
CA ALA A 60 -12.50 -5.56 -4.12
C ALA A 60 -12.04 -7.01 -4.32
N VAL A 61 -12.48 -7.95 -3.47
CA VAL A 61 -12.15 -9.37 -3.64
C VAL A 61 -12.82 -9.96 -4.89
N GLU A 62 -14.08 -9.63 -5.13
CA GLU A 62 -14.83 -10.10 -6.31
C GLU A 62 -14.18 -9.60 -7.61
N GLU A 63 -13.81 -8.32 -7.67
CA GLU A 63 -13.20 -7.73 -8.88
C GLU A 63 -11.79 -8.25 -9.14
N THR A 64 -10.96 -8.41 -8.10
CA THR A 64 -9.54 -8.74 -8.24
C THR A 64 -9.23 -10.24 -8.16
N GLY A 65 -10.10 -11.02 -7.51
CA GLY A 65 -9.85 -12.42 -7.16
C GLY A 65 -8.73 -12.60 -6.12
N MET A 66 -8.38 -11.54 -5.37
CA MET A 66 -7.22 -11.51 -4.47
C MET A 66 -7.64 -11.20 -3.03
N GLY A 67 -7.00 -11.89 -2.09
CA GLY A 67 -7.11 -11.62 -0.64
C GLY A 67 -8.34 -12.21 0.03
N VAL A 68 -8.66 -11.67 1.18
CA VAL A 68 -9.71 -12.15 2.09
C VAL A 68 -10.65 -11.00 2.45
N VAL A 69 -11.95 -11.21 2.33
CA VAL A 69 -12.96 -10.15 2.56
C VAL A 69 -12.84 -9.57 3.98
N GLU A 70 -12.74 -10.43 4.99
CA GLU A 70 -12.67 -10.06 6.39
C GLU A 70 -11.47 -9.15 6.68
N ASP A 71 -10.33 -9.47 6.10
CA ASP A 71 -9.10 -8.69 6.25
C ASP A 71 -9.16 -7.36 5.49
N LYS A 72 -9.79 -7.34 4.31
CA LYS A 72 -10.03 -6.08 3.59
C LYS A 72 -11.01 -5.17 4.31
N ILE A 73 -11.98 -5.72 5.07
CA ILE A 73 -12.83 -4.94 5.96
C ILE A 73 -11.98 -4.21 7.01
N ILE A 74 -11.01 -4.92 7.62
CA ILE A 74 -10.08 -4.35 8.60
C ILE A 74 -9.22 -3.26 7.94
N LYS A 75 -8.69 -3.50 6.74
CA LYS A 75 -7.92 -2.49 5.97
C LYS A 75 -8.73 -1.22 5.69
N ASN A 76 -9.98 -1.38 5.25
CA ASN A 76 -10.86 -0.24 4.98
C ASN A 76 -11.20 0.52 6.27
N HIS A 77 -11.45 -0.20 7.37
CA HIS A 77 -11.67 0.38 8.68
C HIS A 77 -10.45 1.19 9.16
N TYR A 78 -9.26 0.62 9.02
CA TYR A 78 -8.01 1.31 9.34
C TYR A 78 -7.85 2.59 8.52
N ALA A 79 -8.02 2.50 7.20
CA ALA A 79 -7.89 3.64 6.29
C ALA A 79 -8.89 4.77 6.56
N ALA A 80 -10.08 4.44 7.07
CA ALA A 80 -11.12 5.41 7.39
C ALA A 80 -11.01 5.91 8.84
N GLU A 81 -11.21 5.03 9.82
CA GLU A 81 -11.40 5.43 11.21
C GLU A 81 -10.09 5.69 11.96
N TYR A 82 -9.10 4.82 11.81
CA TYR A 82 -7.80 5.04 12.46
C TYR A 82 -7.10 6.28 11.92
N ILE A 83 -7.13 6.46 10.59
CA ILE A 83 -6.57 7.67 9.96
C ILE A 83 -7.32 8.92 10.41
N TYR A 84 -8.65 8.88 10.46
CA TYR A 84 -9.42 10.00 11.02
C TYR A 84 -9.01 10.32 12.46
N ASN A 85 -8.95 9.32 13.32
CA ASN A 85 -8.59 9.51 14.72
C ASN A 85 -7.16 10.03 14.91
N ALA A 86 -6.22 9.60 14.06
CA ALA A 86 -4.83 10.07 14.09
C ALA A 86 -4.71 11.56 13.72
N TYR A 87 -5.51 12.02 12.75
CA TYR A 87 -5.32 13.36 12.17
C TYR A 87 -6.44 14.36 12.46
N LYS A 88 -7.55 13.98 13.12
CA LYS A 88 -8.70 14.87 13.39
C LYS A 88 -8.32 16.16 14.10
N ASN A 89 -7.31 16.14 14.97
CA ASN A 89 -6.86 17.29 15.74
C ASN A 89 -5.64 18.00 15.13
N THR A 90 -5.12 17.52 14.00
CA THR A 90 -3.96 18.10 13.34
C THR A 90 -4.37 19.41 12.66
N LYS A 91 -3.66 20.50 12.95
CA LYS A 91 -3.84 21.78 12.27
C LYS A 91 -3.24 21.68 10.86
N THR A 92 -4.05 22.02 9.86
CA THR A 92 -3.70 21.96 8.44
C THR A 92 -4.09 23.24 7.68
N CYS A 93 -4.54 24.28 8.39
CA CYS A 93 -4.95 25.54 7.81
C CYS A 93 -4.31 26.72 8.56
N GLY A 94 -3.75 27.66 7.82
CA GLY A 94 -3.17 28.88 8.36
C GLY A 94 -1.94 28.64 9.24
N VAL A 95 -1.70 29.53 10.21
CA VAL A 95 -0.54 29.44 11.09
C VAL A 95 -0.65 28.23 12.02
N ILE A 96 0.27 27.26 11.87
CA ILE A 96 0.30 26.03 12.66
C ILE A 96 1.31 26.08 13.82
N GLU A 97 2.33 26.93 13.70
CA GLU A 97 3.36 27.14 14.72
C GLU A 97 3.90 28.56 14.63
N GLU A 98 4.18 29.18 15.75
CA GLU A 98 4.79 30.51 15.83
C GLU A 98 5.99 30.46 16.80
N ASP A 99 7.16 30.84 16.30
CA ASP A 99 8.37 30.96 17.07
C ASP A 99 8.70 32.46 17.24
N SER A 100 8.31 33.00 18.38
CA SER A 100 8.50 34.41 18.68
C SER A 100 9.98 34.77 18.93
N ALA A 101 10.83 33.81 19.31
CA ALA A 101 12.25 34.06 19.56
C ALA A 101 13.01 34.33 18.26
N PHE A 102 12.60 33.66 17.17
CA PHE A 102 13.18 33.85 15.84
C PHE A 102 12.30 34.65 14.88
N GLY A 103 11.12 35.10 15.32
CA GLY A 103 10.18 35.84 14.48
C GLY A 103 9.62 35.04 13.32
N MET A 104 9.52 33.70 13.46
CA MET A 104 9.11 32.80 12.41
C MET A 104 7.69 32.27 12.64
N LYS A 105 6.97 32.06 11.53
CA LYS A 105 5.66 31.37 11.51
C LYS A 105 5.71 30.23 10.51
N LYS A 106 5.20 29.06 10.92
CA LYS A 106 4.89 27.97 9.98
C LYS A 106 3.44 28.09 9.55
N VAL A 107 3.22 28.19 8.26
CA VAL A 107 1.89 28.31 7.67
C VAL A 107 1.59 27.07 6.88
N ALA A 108 0.44 26.42 7.13
CA ALA A 108 -0.01 25.27 6.36
C ALA A 108 -0.83 25.74 5.16
N GLU A 109 -0.34 25.42 3.96
CA GLU A 109 -1.02 25.69 2.69
C GLU A 109 -1.20 24.41 1.89
N PRO A 110 -2.25 24.28 1.06
CA PRO A 110 -2.37 23.14 0.15
C PRO A 110 -1.26 23.17 -0.91
N ILE A 111 -0.92 22.02 -1.44
CA ILE A 111 0.09 21.89 -2.50
C ILE A 111 -0.56 22.09 -3.88
N GLY A 112 -1.84 21.77 -4.02
CA GLY A 112 -2.59 21.83 -5.27
C GLY A 112 -3.30 20.51 -5.60
N VAL A 113 -3.14 20.02 -6.84
CA VAL A 113 -3.75 18.78 -7.30
C VAL A 113 -2.79 17.60 -7.13
N VAL A 114 -3.27 16.56 -6.49
CA VAL A 114 -2.53 15.32 -6.22
C VAL A 114 -2.87 14.27 -7.28
N ALA A 115 -1.85 13.74 -7.96
CA ALA A 115 -1.97 12.51 -8.76
C ALA A 115 -1.88 11.29 -7.85
N ALA A 116 -2.94 10.50 -7.73
CA ALA A 116 -2.99 9.34 -6.87
C ALA A 116 -3.02 8.03 -7.68
N VAL A 117 -1.92 7.30 -7.74
CA VAL A 117 -1.86 5.97 -8.36
C VAL A 117 -2.23 4.92 -7.34
N ILE A 118 -3.23 4.08 -7.65
CA ILE A 118 -3.81 3.08 -6.74
C ILE A 118 -3.49 1.66 -7.22
N PRO A 119 -2.99 0.77 -6.33
CA PRO A 119 -2.62 -0.60 -6.69
C PRO A 119 -3.83 -1.55 -6.70
N THR A 120 -3.66 -2.73 -7.30
CA THR A 120 -4.66 -3.82 -7.26
C THR A 120 -4.80 -4.46 -5.89
N THR A 121 -3.72 -4.50 -5.13
CA THR A 121 -3.65 -5.24 -3.85
C THR A 121 -4.49 -4.61 -2.76
N ASN A 122 -4.59 -3.28 -2.74
CA ASN A 122 -5.30 -2.51 -1.72
C ASN A 122 -6.12 -1.38 -2.35
N PRO A 123 -7.06 -1.68 -3.28
CA PRO A 123 -7.69 -0.65 -4.10
C PRO A 123 -8.55 0.31 -3.26
N THR A 124 -9.43 -0.22 -2.44
CA THR A 124 -10.40 0.56 -1.66
C THR A 124 -9.75 1.30 -0.49
N SER A 125 -8.94 0.62 0.31
CA SER A 125 -8.27 1.24 1.46
C SER A 125 -7.28 2.33 1.05
N THR A 126 -6.55 2.15 -0.06
CA THR A 126 -5.63 3.16 -0.58
C THR A 126 -6.39 4.38 -1.13
N ALA A 127 -7.50 4.17 -1.84
CA ALA A 127 -8.34 5.26 -2.31
C ALA A 127 -8.94 6.06 -1.14
N ILE A 128 -9.48 5.36 -0.12
CA ILE A 128 -10.00 6.00 1.10
C ILE A 128 -8.91 6.83 1.78
N PHE A 129 -7.74 6.23 2.05
CA PHE A 129 -6.65 6.92 2.72
C PHE A 129 -6.22 8.19 1.98
N LYS A 130 -5.92 8.07 0.68
CA LYS A 130 -5.40 9.19 -0.11
C LYS A 130 -6.42 10.31 -0.25
N THR A 131 -7.70 9.98 -0.47
CA THR A 131 -8.75 11.00 -0.54
C THR A 131 -8.97 11.71 0.80
N LEU A 132 -8.96 10.99 1.90
CA LEU A 132 -9.11 11.58 3.23
C LEU A 132 -7.96 12.54 3.57
N ILE A 133 -6.72 12.16 3.30
CA ILE A 133 -5.56 13.03 3.55
C ILE A 133 -5.60 14.28 2.66
N CYS A 134 -5.98 14.15 1.38
CA CYS A 134 -6.15 15.31 0.49
C CYS A 134 -7.24 16.26 1.00
N LEU A 135 -8.39 15.74 1.44
CA LEU A 135 -9.44 16.56 2.04
C LEU A 135 -8.96 17.27 3.31
N LYS A 136 -8.23 16.56 4.20
CA LYS A 136 -7.71 17.16 5.44
C LYS A 136 -6.71 18.29 5.18
N THR A 137 -5.99 18.23 4.07
CA THR A 137 -4.95 19.20 3.69
C THR A 137 -5.38 20.17 2.60
N ARG A 138 -6.67 20.24 2.26
CA ARG A 138 -7.27 21.12 1.26
C ARG A 138 -6.76 20.92 -0.17
N ASN A 139 -6.21 19.75 -0.50
CA ASN A 139 -5.74 19.43 -1.84
C ASN A 139 -6.86 18.85 -2.70
N GLY A 140 -6.83 19.13 -3.99
CA GLY A 140 -7.54 18.36 -5.00
C GLY A 140 -6.87 17.02 -5.26
N ILE A 141 -7.61 16.01 -5.72
CA ILE A 141 -7.04 14.70 -6.01
C ILE A 141 -7.67 14.08 -7.26
N ILE A 142 -6.83 13.52 -8.12
CA ILE A 142 -7.26 12.70 -9.25
C ILE A 142 -6.66 11.30 -9.11
N ILE A 143 -7.52 10.31 -9.13
CA ILE A 143 -7.17 8.91 -8.95
C ILE A 143 -6.94 8.24 -10.30
N SER A 144 -5.79 7.60 -10.48
CA SER A 144 -5.53 6.62 -11.52
C SER A 144 -5.63 5.23 -10.91
N PRO A 145 -6.76 4.52 -11.09
CA PRO A 145 -6.93 3.18 -10.58
C PRO A 145 -6.18 2.16 -11.43
N HIS A 146 -5.75 1.07 -10.81
CA HIS A 146 -5.23 -0.06 -11.58
C HIS A 146 -6.37 -0.69 -12.44
N PRO A 147 -6.15 -1.02 -13.73
CA PRO A 147 -7.20 -1.54 -14.61
C PRO A 147 -7.99 -2.74 -14.06
N ARG A 148 -7.34 -3.63 -13.30
CA ARG A 148 -7.97 -4.82 -12.68
C ARG A 148 -8.69 -4.55 -11.36
N ALA A 149 -8.70 -3.31 -10.86
CA ALA A 149 -9.35 -2.93 -9.60
C ALA A 149 -10.05 -1.56 -9.73
N LYS A 150 -10.42 -1.17 -10.96
CA LYS A 150 -10.96 0.17 -11.23
C LYS A 150 -12.33 0.39 -10.61
N LYS A 151 -13.21 -0.61 -10.64
CA LYS A 151 -14.58 -0.49 -10.11
C LYS A 151 -14.59 -0.24 -8.62
N SER A 152 -13.90 -1.06 -7.86
CA SER A 152 -13.82 -0.95 -6.39
C SER A 152 -13.09 0.31 -5.95
N THR A 153 -12.03 0.71 -6.68
CA THR A 153 -11.30 1.96 -6.43
C THR A 153 -12.20 3.19 -6.64
N ILE A 154 -12.90 3.25 -7.78
CA ILE A 154 -13.78 4.35 -8.14
C ILE A 154 -14.96 4.45 -7.16
N GLU A 155 -15.56 3.32 -6.80
CA GLU A 155 -16.67 3.30 -5.84
C GLU A 155 -16.24 3.85 -4.46
N ALA A 156 -15.04 3.48 -3.99
CA ALA A 156 -14.50 4.04 -2.75
C ALA A 156 -14.31 5.56 -2.83
N ALA A 157 -13.76 6.06 -3.95
CA ALA A 157 -13.58 7.50 -4.17
C ALA A 157 -14.92 8.25 -4.26
N LYS A 158 -15.91 7.68 -4.94
CA LYS A 158 -17.26 8.22 -5.09
C LYS A 158 -17.97 8.39 -3.74
N ILE A 159 -17.94 7.37 -2.88
CA ILE A 159 -18.50 7.41 -1.53
C ILE A 159 -17.89 8.56 -0.71
N VAL A 160 -16.56 8.72 -0.80
CA VAL A 160 -15.85 9.80 -0.10
C VAL A 160 -16.24 11.16 -0.67
N LEU A 161 -16.28 11.32 -2.00
CA LEU A 161 -16.65 12.57 -2.67
C LEU A 161 -18.08 12.99 -2.30
N GLU A 162 -19.05 12.09 -2.42
CA GLU A 162 -20.46 12.38 -2.10
C GLU A 162 -20.64 12.85 -0.66
N ALA A 163 -19.95 12.20 0.28
CA ALA A 163 -20.00 12.60 1.68
C ALA A 163 -19.32 13.95 1.94
N ALA A 164 -18.18 14.20 1.29
CA ALA A 164 -17.43 15.44 1.39
C ALA A 164 -18.25 16.62 0.84
N VAL A 165 -18.83 16.48 -0.35
CA VAL A 165 -19.67 17.52 -0.98
C VAL A 165 -20.92 17.80 -0.13
N LYS A 166 -21.58 16.75 0.37
CA LYS A 166 -22.72 16.92 1.29
C LYS A 166 -22.35 17.65 2.59
N ALA A 167 -21.11 17.54 3.03
CA ALA A 167 -20.57 18.25 4.20
C ALA A 167 -20.10 19.68 3.89
N GLY A 168 -20.06 20.07 2.61
CA GLY A 168 -19.71 21.39 2.13
C GLY A 168 -18.42 21.50 1.32
N ALA A 169 -17.78 20.40 0.95
CA ALA A 169 -16.64 20.44 0.03
C ALA A 169 -17.06 20.92 -1.37
N PRO A 170 -16.17 21.58 -2.13
CA PRO A 170 -16.47 21.94 -3.51
C PRO A 170 -16.74 20.70 -4.38
N GLU A 171 -17.73 20.78 -5.26
CA GLU A 171 -17.94 19.76 -6.28
C GLU A 171 -16.70 19.65 -7.16
N GLY A 172 -16.31 18.41 -7.51
CA GLY A 172 -15.15 18.15 -8.35
C GLY A 172 -13.81 18.11 -7.62
N ILE A 173 -13.75 18.23 -6.29
CA ILE A 173 -12.48 18.16 -5.52
C ILE A 173 -11.78 16.80 -5.60
N ILE A 174 -12.53 15.74 -5.87
CA ILE A 174 -12.02 14.39 -6.10
C ILE A 174 -12.46 13.95 -7.50
N GLY A 175 -11.49 13.52 -8.33
CA GLY A 175 -11.74 12.98 -9.66
C GLY A 175 -11.06 11.63 -9.85
N TRP A 176 -11.38 10.95 -10.95
CA TRP A 176 -10.76 9.68 -11.31
C TRP A 176 -10.78 9.43 -12.81
N ILE A 177 -9.90 8.55 -13.27
CA ILE A 177 -9.85 8.04 -14.64
C ILE A 177 -10.72 6.78 -14.71
N ASP A 178 -11.76 6.77 -15.55
CA ASP A 178 -12.68 5.64 -15.68
C ASP A 178 -12.10 4.51 -16.55
N VAL A 179 -11.28 4.88 -17.53
CA VAL A 179 -10.58 3.92 -18.42
C VAL A 179 -9.07 4.17 -18.32
N PRO A 180 -8.42 3.67 -17.27
CA PRO A 180 -7.00 3.95 -17.05
C PRO A 180 -6.10 3.30 -18.10
N SER A 181 -5.17 4.10 -18.64
CA SER A 181 -4.06 3.66 -19.48
C SER A 181 -2.74 4.18 -18.92
N LEU A 182 -1.63 3.65 -19.43
CA LEU A 182 -0.29 4.11 -19.05
C LEU A 182 -0.09 5.57 -19.45
N ASP A 183 -0.53 5.95 -20.66
CA ASP A 183 -0.38 7.31 -21.18
C ASP A 183 -1.17 8.32 -20.36
N MET A 184 -2.44 8.00 -20.01
CA MET A 184 -3.24 8.87 -19.15
C MET A 184 -2.65 8.98 -17.75
N THR A 185 -2.11 7.89 -17.19
CA THR A 185 -1.46 7.92 -15.87
C THR A 185 -0.19 8.75 -15.90
N ASN A 186 0.62 8.65 -16.96
CA ASN A 186 1.83 9.44 -17.14
C ASN A 186 1.49 10.93 -17.32
N LEU A 187 0.49 11.26 -18.13
CA LEU A 187 0.01 12.63 -18.29
C LEU A 187 -0.47 13.21 -16.96
N LEU A 188 -1.28 12.46 -16.20
CA LEU A 188 -1.74 12.89 -14.89
C LEU A 188 -0.56 13.19 -13.95
N MET A 189 0.48 12.33 -13.94
CA MET A 189 1.69 12.55 -13.12
C MET A 189 2.50 13.78 -13.58
N GLN A 190 2.52 14.09 -14.87
CA GLN A 190 3.20 15.27 -15.40
C GLN A 190 2.47 16.57 -15.11
N GLU A 191 1.15 16.56 -15.07
CA GLU A 191 0.31 17.75 -14.90
C GLU A 191 -0.05 18.05 -13.44
N ALA A 192 0.00 17.09 -12.56
CA ALA A 192 -0.27 17.28 -11.13
C ALA A 192 0.84 18.07 -10.42
N ASP A 193 0.52 18.56 -9.22
CA ASP A 193 1.47 19.34 -8.41
C ASP A 193 2.33 18.45 -7.51
N ILE A 194 1.78 17.29 -7.10
CA ILE A 194 2.49 16.24 -6.36
C ILE A 194 1.90 14.86 -6.70
N ILE A 195 2.73 13.83 -6.63
CA ILE A 195 2.35 12.45 -6.93
C ILE A 195 2.37 11.60 -5.66
N LEU A 196 1.29 10.89 -5.40
CA LEU A 196 1.20 9.80 -4.42
C LEU A 196 1.07 8.47 -5.16
N ALA A 197 2.20 7.84 -5.49
CA ALA A 197 2.22 6.59 -6.23
C ALA A 197 2.35 5.39 -5.29
N THR A 198 1.41 4.45 -5.39
CA THR A 198 1.52 3.13 -4.75
C THR A 198 1.41 2.07 -5.85
N GLY A 199 2.46 1.29 -6.07
CA GLY A 199 2.49 0.34 -7.17
C GLY A 199 3.79 -0.44 -7.29
N GLY A 200 3.92 -1.21 -8.36
CA GLY A 200 5.15 -1.95 -8.65
C GLY A 200 6.33 -1.03 -9.02
N PRO A 201 7.56 -1.61 -9.10
CA PRO A 201 8.80 -0.83 -9.31
C PRO A 201 8.75 0.10 -10.52
N GLY A 202 8.16 -0.36 -11.64
CA GLY A 202 8.05 0.44 -12.85
C GLY A 202 7.20 1.71 -12.67
N MET A 203 6.10 1.60 -11.92
CA MET A 203 5.22 2.75 -11.65
C MET A 203 5.88 3.76 -10.70
N VAL A 204 6.57 3.28 -9.68
CA VAL A 204 7.31 4.13 -8.74
C VAL A 204 8.46 4.86 -9.47
N LYS A 205 9.18 4.15 -10.34
CA LYS A 205 10.21 4.76 -11.19
C LYS A 205 9.61 5.83 -12.12
N ALA A 206 8.46 5.58 -12.74
CA ALA A 206 7.77 6.56 -13.57
C ALA A 206 7.37 7.81 -12.77
N ALA A 207 6.86 7.64 -11.55
CA ALA A 207 6.52 8.75 -10.67
C ALA A 207 7.73 9.62 -10.35
N TYR A 208 8.86 9.04 -9.95
CA TYR A 208 10.09 9.80 -9.67
C TYR A 208 10.73 10.43 -10.92
N SER A 209 10.48 9.84 -12.10
CA SER A 209 11.00 10.36 -13.37
C SER A 209 10.10 11.40 -14.04
N SER A 210 8.94 11.72 -13.45
CA SER A 210 7.97 12.67 -14.03
C SER A 210 8.41 14.13 -13.97
N GLY A 211 9.44 14.45 -13.17
CA GLY A 211 9.88 15.83 -12.92
C GLY A 211 9.04 16.57 -11.87
N LYS A 212 8.08 15.90 -11.24
CA LYS A 212 7.24 16.45 -10.16
C LYS A 212 7.63 15.87 -8.81
N PRO A 213 7.37 16.57 -7.70
CA PRO A 213 7.49 15.98 -6.37
C PRO A 213 6.67 14.69 -6.28
N ALA A 214 7.28 13.60 -5.81
CA ALA A 214 6.63 12.31 -5.74
C ALA A 214 6.93 11.60 -4.41
N LEU A 215 5.88 11.02 -3.82
CA LEU A 215 5.96 10.08 -2.73
C LEU A 215 5.59 8.70 -3.28
N GLY A 216 6.60 7.92 -3.63
CA GLY A 216 6.44 6.59 -4.22
C GLY A 216 6.55 5.49 -3.17
N VAL A 217 5.59 4.57 -3.18
CA VAL A 217 5.60 3.36 -2.36
C VAL A 217 5.68 2.17 -3.28
N GLY A 218 6.83 1.54 -3.28
CA GLY A 218 7.15 0.36 -4.10
C GLY A 218 7.09 -0.95 -3.31
N PRO A 219 7.74 -2.01 -3.84
CA PRO A 219 7.86 -3.29 -3.17
C PRO A 219 8.55 -3.15 -1.81
N GLY A 220 8.07 -3.90 -0.83
CA GLY A 220 8.67 -4.00 0.49
C GLY A 220 9.43 -5.31 0.66
N ASN A 221 10.49 -5.31 1.45
CA ASN A 221 11.10 -6.53 1.95
C ASN A 221 11.34 -6.36 3.45
N THR A 222 10.48 -6.98 4.23
CA THR A 222 10.49 -6.84 5.68
C THR A 222 11.05 -8.13 6.29
N PRO A 223 12.34 -8.16 6.67
CA PRO A 223 12.91 -9.29 7.38
C PRO A 223 12.56 -9.23 8.87
N ALA A 224 12.17 -10.36 9.47
CA ALA A 224 12.03 -10.53 10.90
C ALA A 224 13.23 -11.32 11.45
N ILE A 225 13.87 -10.81 12.51
CA ILE A 225 14.94 -11.50 13.22
C ILE A 225 14.35 -12.18 14.46
N ILE A 226 14.59 -13.47 14.62
CA ILE A 226 14.31 -14.23 15.83
C ILE A 226 15.64 -14.57 16.50
N ASP A 227 16.03 -13.76 17.46
CA ASP A 227 17.23 -13.89 18.26
C ASP A 227 17.08 -14.96 19.36
N ASP A 228 18.20 -15.45 19.94
CA ASP A 228 18.18 -16.50 20.94
C ASP A 228 17.54 -16.13 22.27
N THR A 229 17.27 -14.83 22.48
CA THR A 229 16.53 -14.28 23.62
C THR A 229 15.01 -14.13 23.37
N ALA A 230 14.54 -14.43 22.15
CA ALA A 230 13.15 -14.19 21.76
C ALA A 230 12.17 -15.17 22.42
N ASP A 231 10.94 -14.71 22.71
CA ASP A 231 9.80 -15.58 22.92
C ASP A 231 9.39 -16.21 21.60
N ILE A 232 9.79 -17.47 21.39
CA ILE A 232 9.57 -18.21 20.15
C ILE A 232 8.08 -18.32 19.81
N VAL A 233 7.24 -18.58 20.82
CA VAL A 233 5.79 -18.75 20.64
C VAL A 233 5.16 -17.46 20.13
N LEU A 234 5.48 -16.34 20.78
CA LEU A 234 4.99 -15.02 20.39
C LEU A 234 5.52 -14.62 18.99
N ALA A 235 6.82 -14.78 18.74
CA ALA A 235 7.46 -14.40 17.50
C ALA A 235 6.86 -15.15 16.29
N VAL A 236 6.80 -16.48 16.36
CA VAL A 236 6.23 -17.31 15.29
C VAL A 236 4.75 -17.01 15.06
N ASN A 237 3.98 -16.86 16.15
CA ASN A 237 2.57 -16.53 16.04
C ASN A 237 2.35 -15.18 15.35
N SER A 238 3.12 -14.16 15.72
CA SER A 238 3.06 -12.82 15.12
C SER A 238 3.41 -12.83 13.64
N ILE A 239 4.48 -13.53 13.24
CA ILE A 239 4.88 -13.68 11.84
C ILE A 239 3.79 -14.38 11.03
N ILE A 240 3.20 -15.47 11.55
CA ILE A 240 2.11 -16.18 10.86
C ILE A 240 0.91 -15.26 10.68
N HIS A 241 0.48 -14.53 11.71
CA HIS A 241 -0.63 -13.60 11.63
C HIS A 241 -0.40 -12.52 10.58
N SER A 242 0.77 -11.91 10.59
CA SER A 242 1.16 -10.90 9.61
C SER A 242 1.19 -11.47 8.19
N LYS A 243 1.79 -12.66 8.03
CA LYS A 243 1.98 -13.29 6.71
C LYS A 243 0.71 -13.87 6.11
N THR A 244 -0.29 -14.20 6.91
CA THR A 244 -1.58 -14.72 6.45
C THR A 244 -2.63 -13.64 6.28
N PHE A 245 -2.46 -12.48 6.90
CA PHE A 245 -3.41 -11.37 6.79
C PHE A 245 -3.57 -10.94 5.32
N ASP A 246 -4.79 -10.97 4.84
CA ASP A 246 -5.18 -10.73 3.44
C ASP A 246 -4.33 -11.57 2.44
N ASN A 247 -4.04 -12.80 2.80
CA ASN A 247 -3.14 -13.69 2.08
C ASN A 247 -1.76 -13.05 1.77
N GLY A 248 -1.20 -12.34 2.73
CA GLY A 248 0.14 -11.75 2.62
C GLY A 248 0.25 -10.54 1.68
N MET A 249 -0.86 -9.92 1.31
CA MET A 249 -0.87 -8.77 0.40
C MET A 249 -0.54 -7.42 1.03
N ILE A 250 -0.06 -7.37 2.25
CA ILE A 250 0.51 -6.14 2.80
C ILE A 250 1.99 -6.08 2.47
N CYS A 251 2.45 -4.98 1.85
CA CYS A 251 3.87 -4.73 1.59
C CYS A 251 4.72 -4.67 2.88
N ALA A 252 4.09 -4.43 4.03
CA ALA A 252 4.72 -4.44 5.35
C ALA A 252 4.75 -5.83 6.01
N SER A 253 4.17 -6.88 5.39
CA SER A 253 4.25 -8.24 5.93
C SER A 253 5.66 -8.83 5.75
N GLU A 254 6.08 -9.68 6.67
CA GLU A 254 7.37 -10.31 6.66
C GLU A 254 7.57 -11.11 5.37
N GLN A 255 8.65 -10.84 4.65
CA GLN A 255 9.05 -11.60 3.47
C GLN A 255 10.10 -12.66 3.82
N SER A 256 10.81 -12.44 4.91
CA SER A 256 11.92 -13.26 5.37
C SER A 256 11.93 -13.38 6.88
N CYS A 257 12.34 -14.56 7.38
CA CYS A 257 12.57 -14.82 8.80
C CYS A 257 14.02 -15.28 8.98
N ILE A 258 14.81 -14.53 9.76
CA ILE A 258 16.21 -14.83 10.01
C ILE A 258 16.33 -15.31 11.45
N VAL A 259 16.74 -16.57 11.64
CA VAL A 259 16.66 -17.25 12.93
C VAL A 259 18.07 -17.60 13.42
N HIS A 260 18.36 -17.24 14.68
CA HIS A 260 19.60 -17.60 15.35
C HIS A 260 19.76 -19.14 15.41
N GLU A 261 20.93 -19.65 15.05
CA GLU A 261 21.18 -21.10 14.89
C GLU A 261 20.86 -21.93 16.14
N LYS A 262 21.14 -21.41 17.36
CA LYS A 262 20.87 -22.10 18.61
C LYS A 262 19.40 -22.47 18.82
N ILE A 263 18.48 -21.67 18.27
CA ILE A 263 17.03 -21.85 18.45
C ILE A 263 16.33 -22.28 17.16
N TYR A 264 17.08 -22.40 16.05
CA TYR A 264 16.54 -22.66 14.73
C TYR A 264 15.58 -23.85 14.68
N LYS A 265 15.99 -24.96 15.28
CA LYS A 265 15.14 -26.17 15.33
C LYS A 265 13.83 -25.92 16.10
N LYS A 266 13.89 -25.23 17.24
CA LYS A 266 12.69 -24.92 18.05
C LYS A 266 11.71 -24.02 17.29
N VAL A 267 12.24 -23.01 16.59
CA VAL A 267 11.44 -22.09 15.75
C VAL A 267 10.80 -22.86 14.60
N LYS A 268 11.53 -23.73 13.92
CA LYS A 268 11.00 -24.59 12.85
C LYS A 268 9.90 -25.51 13.36
N ASP A 269 10.09 -26.16 14.49
CA ASP A 269 9.12 -27.05 15.10
C ASP A 269 7.83 -26.26 15.47
N GLU A 270 7.95 -25.02 15.96
CA GLU A 270 6.81 -24.16 16.28
C GLU A 270 6.04 -23.70 15.02
N PHE A 271 6.71 -23.37 13.92
CA PHE A 271 6.05 -23.10 12.64
C PHE A 271 5.28 -24.32 12.14
N LEU A 272 5.87 -25.51 12.21
CA LEU A 272 5.21 -26.77 11.83
C LEU A 272 3.96 -27.03 12.69
N TYR A 273 4.11 -26.89 14.01
CA TYR A 273 3.02 -27.08 14.96
C TYR A 273 1.82 -26.13 14.66
N ARG A 274 2.09 -24.93 14.18
CA ARG A 274 1.07 -23.94 13.83
C ARG A 274 0.51 -24.07 12.41
N GLY A 275 0.86 -25.11 11.68
CA GLY A 275 0.30 -25.43 10.37
C GLY A 275 1.00 -24.76 9.19
N CYS A 276 2.28 -24.40 9.34
CA CYS A 276 3.12 -24.02 8.21
C CYS A 276 3.73 -25.27 7.55
N TYR A 277 4.09 -25.15 6.28
CA TYR A 277 4.68 -26.24 5.50
C TYR A 277 6.08 -25.85 5.04
N PHE A 278 7.09 -26.64 5.43
CA PHE A 278 8.46 -26.50 4.95
C PHE A 278 8.65 -27.26 3.65
N LEU A 279 9.03 -26.54 2.62
CA LEU A 279 9.27 -27.10 1.29
C LEU A 279 10.48 -28.05 1.31
N LYS A 280 10.33 -29.24 0.73
CA LYS A 280 11.43 -30.14 0.49
C LYS A 280 12.31 -29.59 -0.64
N LYS A 281 13.51 -30.13 -0.82
CA LYS A 281 14.49 -29.62 -1.79
C LYS A 281 13.95 -29.55 -3.23
N ASP A 282 13.28 -30.60 -3.67
CA ASP A 282 12.65 -30.67 -5.00
C ASP A 282 11.40 -29.77 -5.13
N GLU A 283 10.66 -29.57 -4.05
CA GLU A 283 9.53 -28.66 -3.97
C GLU A 283 9.96 -27.20 -3.98
N LEU A 284 11.07 -26.90 -3.30
CA LEU A 284 11.64 -25.55 -3.22
C LEU A 284 11.97 -25.00 -4.62
N ASP A 285 12.60 -25.81 -5.48
CA ASP A 285 12.95 -25.41 -6.85
C ASP A 285 11.70 -25.18 -7.73
N LYS A 286 10.64 -25.96 -7.53
CA LYS A 286 9.36 -25.74 -8.22
C LYS A 286 8.70 -24.42 -7.79
N VAL A 287 8.72 -24.13 -6.50
CA VAL A 287 8.14 -22.90 -5.95
C VAL A 287 8.97 -21.69 -6.37
N ARG A 288 10.32 -21.74 -6.38
CA ARG A 288 11.18 -20.67 -6.95
C ARG A 288 10.72 -20.25 -8.33
N LYS A 289 10.61 -21.20 -9.26
CA LYS A 289 10.18 -20.98 -10.65
C LYS A 289 8.73 -20.45 -10.76
N THR A 290 7.95 -20.57 -9.69
CA THR A 290 6.56 -20.12 -9.64
C THR A 290 6.44 -18.72 -9.05
N ILE A 291 7.27 -18.33 -8.07
CA ILE A 291 7.20 -17.02 -7.42
C ILE A 291 7.66 -15.90 -8.37
N ILE A 292 8.79 -16.12 -9.04
CA ILE A 292 9.36 -15.13 -9.97
C ILE A 292 9.36 -15.72 -11.38
N ILE A 293 8.81 -14.97 -12.34
CA ILE A 293 8.79 -15.35 -13.75
C ILE A 293 9.39 -14.20 -14.56
N ASN A 294 10.43 -14.50 -15.32
CA ASN A 294 11.15 -13.50 -16.13
C ASN A 294 11.61 -12.27 -15.31
N GLY A 295 12.09 -12.50 -14.09
CA GLY A 295 12.57 -11.45 -13.19
C GLY A 295 11.49 -10.61 -12.52
N ALA A 296 10.22 -10.96 -12.68
CA ALA A 296 9.08 -10.25 -12.06
C ALA A 296 8.24 -11.16 -11.18
N LEU A 297 7.61 -10.59 -10.16
CA LEU A 297 6.67 -11.30 -9.32
C LEU A 297 5.49 -11.86 -10.15
N ASN A 298 5.24 -13.15 -9.99
CA ASN A 298 4.11 -13.81 -10.67
C ASN A 298 2.77 -13.30 -10.13
N ALA A 299 2.06 -12.54 -10.93
CA ALA A 299 0.76 -11.97 -10.55
C ALA A 299 -0.30 -13.03 -10.16
N LYS A 300 -0.12 -14.31 -10.55
CA LYS A 300 -1.06 -15.39 -10.23
C LYS A 300 -0.97 -15.88 -8.79
N ILE A 301 0.13 -15.59 -8.08
CA ILE A 301 0.27 -15.99 -6.67
C ILE A 301 -0.15 -14.88 -5.71
N VAL A 302 -0.25 -13.63 -6.18
CA VAL A 302 -0.55 -12.47 -5.34
C VAL A 302 -1.91 -12.62 -4.69
N GLY A 303 -1.94 -12.58 -3.36
CA GLY A 303 -3.17 -12.68 -2.58
C GLY A 303 -3.85 -14.05 -2.62
N GLN A 304 -3.16 -15.10 -3.07
CA GLN A 304 -3.67 -16.46 -3.08
C GLN A 304 -3.27 -17.22 -1.82
N PRO A 305 -4.09 -18.16 -1.32
CA PRO A 305 -3.74 -19.00 -0.18
C PRO A 305 -2.60 -19.97 -0.54
N ALA A 306 -1.87 -20.41 0.47
CA ALA A 306 -0.66 -21.24 0.34
C ALA A 306 -0.87 -22.48 -0.53
N TYR A 307 -1.99 -23.19 -0.33
CA TYR A 307 -2.28 -24.44 -1.08
C TYR A 307 -2.46 -24.20 -2.59
N LYS A 308 -3.06 -23.07 -3.00
CA LYS A 308 -3.19 -22.72 -4.43
C LYS A 308 -1.84 -22.39 -5.06
N ILE A 309 -0.96 -21.74 -4.31
CA ILE A 309 0.41 -21.43 -4.77
C ILE A 309 1.21 -22.72 -4.94
N ALA A 310 1.11 -23.64 -3.99
CA ALA A 310 1.73 -24.96 -4.07
C ALA A 310 1.19 -25.75 -5.29
N ALA A 311 -0.13 -25.79 -5.48
CA ALA A 311 -0.74 -26.45 -6.63
C ALA A 311 -0.25 -25.86 -7.97
N LEU A 312 -0.14 -24.54 -8.05
CA LEU A 312 0.42 -23.87 -9.24
C LEU A 312 1.88 -24.25 -9.51
N ALA A 313 2.64 -24.54 -8.45
CA ALA A 313 4.01 -25.04 -8.53
C ALA A 313 4.10 -26.56 -8.77
N GLY A 314 2.98 -27.29 -8.84
CA GLY A 314 2.96 -28.73 -8.94
C GLY A 314 3.41 -29.44 -7.64
N VAL A 315 3.09 -28.84 -6.50
CA VAL A 315 3.37 -29.37 -5.15
C VAL A 315 2.03 -29.62 -4.44
N THR A 316 1.87 -30.80 -3.86
CA THR A 316 0.65 -31.17 -3.11
C THR A 316 0.88 -31.00 -1.62
N ILE A 317 0.06 -30.16 -0.99
CA ILE A 317 0.08 -29.89 0.46
C ILE A 317 -1.34 -29.89 1.01
N PRO A 318 -1.54 -29.97 2.34
CA PRO A 318 -2.84 -29.79 2.96
C PRO A 318 -3.44 -28.40 2.67
N GLU A 319 -4.74 -28.34 2.36
CA GLU A 319 -5.44 -27.06 2.12
C GLU A 319 -5.43 -26.12 3.35
N THR A 320 -5.31 -26.71 4.54
CA THR A 320 -5.20 -25.97 5.81
C THR A 320 -3.86 -25.31 6.05
N THR A 321 -2.88 -25.50 5.14
CA THR A 321 -1.55 -24.92 5.25
C THR A 321 -1.64 -23.40 5.26
N LYS A 322 -1.08 -22.78 6.30
CA LYS A 322 -1.10 -21.33 6.47
C LYS A 322 -0.04 -20.61 5.66
N VAL A 323 1.20 -21.07 5.73
CA VAL A 323 2.35 -20.45 5.07
C VAL A 323 3.25 -21.52 4.47
N LEU A 324 3.74 -21.29 3.24
CA LEU A 324 4.84 -22.07 2.64
C LEU A 324 6.18 -21.46 3.09
N ILE A 325 7.06 -22.27 3.63
CA ILE A 325 8.36 -21.80 4.10
C ILE A 325 9.48 -22.48 3.27
N GLY A 326 10.31 -21.65 2.63
CA GLY A 326 11.52 -22.07 1.97
C GLY A 326 12.73 -21.82 2.86
N GLU A 327 13.47 -22.88 3.21
CA GLU A 327 14.78 -22.73 3.86
C GLU A 327 15.82 -22.42 2.78
N VAL A 328 16.39 -21.23 2.83
CA VAL A 328 17.35 -20.72 1.83
C VAL A 328 18.55 -20.09 2.49
N GLU A 329 19.67 -20.03 1.76
CA GLU A 329 20.95 -19.54 2.29
C GLU A 329 21.30 -18.16 1.73
N SER A 330 21.07 -17.94 0.43
CA SER A 330 21.41 -16.69 -0.23
C SER A 330 20.38 -15.61 0.07
N VAL A 331 20.87 -14.43 0.46
CA VAL A 331 20.09 -13.20 0.65
C VAL A 331 20.13 -12.28 -0.56
N ASP A 332 20.83 -12.70 -1.63
CA ASP A 332 20.95 -11.92 -2.87
C ASP A 332 19.66 -11.95 -3.68
N ILE A 333 19.46 -10.93 -4.49
CA ILE A 333 18.29 -10.80 -5.39
C ILE A 333 18.23 -11.90 -6.46
N SER A 334 19.31 -12.65 -6.67
CA SER A 334 19.30 -13.85 -7.51
C SER A 334 18.55 -15.04 -6.90
N GLU A 335 18.25 -15.00 -5.58
CA GLU A 335 17.40 -15.97 -4.91
C GLU A 335 15.95 -15.49 -4.94
N GLU A 336 15.06 -16.23 -5.59
CA GLU A 336 13.66 -15.84 -5.75
C GLU A 336 12.91 -15.71 -4.42
N PHE A 337 13.30 -16.47 -3.40
CA PHE A 337 12.73 -16.31 -2.05
C PHE A 337 13.17 -15.04 -1.34
N ALA A 338 14.23 -14.37 -1.77
CA ALA A 338 14.63 -13.07 -1.23
C ALA A 338 13.73 -11.92 -1.69
N HIS A 339 12.93 -12.11 -2.75
CA HIS A 339 12.03 -11.08 -3.28
C HIS A 339 10.76 -10.88 -2.43
N GLU A 340 10.06 -9.74 -2.68
CA GLU A 340 8.68 -9.56 -2.24
C GLU A 340 7.77 -10.58 -2.92
N LYS A 341 6.89 -11.23 -2.14
CA LYS A 341 6.05 -12.31 -2.65
C LYS A 341 4.55 -12.01 -2.63
N LEU A 342 4.11 -11.00 -1.85
CA LEU A 342 2.72 -10.58 -1.69
C LEU A 342 1.74 -11.77 -1.56
N SER A 343 2.16 -12.78 -0.81
CA SER A 343 1.49 -14.07 -0.67
C SER A 343 2.00 -14.78 0.60
N PRO A 344 1.31 -15.83 1.09
CA PRO A 344 1.76 -16.60 2.26
C PRO A 344 2.93 -17.55 1.92
N VAL A 345 4.00 -16.98 1.37
CA VAL A 345 5.28 -17.63 1.12
C VAL A 345 6.37 -16.87 1.86
N LEU A 346 7.15 -17.55 2.70
CA LEU A 346 8.18 -16.98 3.57
C LEU A 346 9.54 -17.63 3.30
N ALA A 347 10.60 -16.81 3.23
CA ALA A 347 11.96 -17.30 3.28
C ALA A 347 12.41 -17.51 4.74
N MET A 348 13.14 -18.56 5.03
CA MET A 348 13.73 -18.76 6.35
C MET A 348 15.24 -18.98 6.23
N TYR A 349 15.97 -18.10 6.92
CA TYR A 349 17.43 -18.07 6.95
C TYR A 349 17.96 -18.48 8.31
N LYS A 350 19.14 -19.07 8.35
CA LYS A 350 19.89 -19.32 9.58
C LYS A 350 20.96 -18.25 9.77
N ALA A 351 21.10 -17.75 11.00
CA ALA A 351 22.17 -16.84 11.38
C ALA A 351 23.01 -17.42 12.52
N LYS A 352 24.32 -17.17 12.50
CA LYS A 352 25.26 -17.63 13.54
C LYS A 352 25.05 -16.90 14.87
N ASP A 353 24.82 -15.61 14.77
CA ASP A 353 24.68 -14.66 15.86
C ASP A 353 23.81 -13.47 15.41
N PHE A 354 23.63 -12.49 16.29
CA PHE A 354 22.81 -11.30 15.99
C PHE A 354 23.42 -10.41 14.90
N GLU A 355 24.73 -10.25 14.87
CA GLU A 355 25.43 -9.47 13.85
C GLU A 355 25.27 -10.08 12.45
N ASP A 356 25.36 -11.39 12.31
CA ASP A 356 25.10 -12.09 11.05
C ASP A 356 23.62 -11.95 10.65
N ALA A 357 22.70 -12.02 11.61
CA ALA A 357 21.27 -11.82 11.35
C ALA A 357 20.98 -10.38 10.87
N LEU A 358 21.58 -9.39 11.51
CA LEU A 358 21.42 -7.98 11.15
C LEU A 358 22.02 -7.72 9.76
N SER A 359 23.21 -8.21 9.46
CA SER A 359 23.84 -8.09 8.14
C SER A 359 22.98 -8.68 7.02
N LYS A 360 22.38 -9.87 7.25
CA LYS A 360 21.43 -10.48 6.31
C LYS A 360 20.18 -9.63 6.12
N ALA A 361 19.64 -9.08 7.20
CA ALA A 361 18.46 -8.23 7.14
C ALA A 361 18.72 -6.93 6.36
N GLU A 362 19.84 -6.26 6.63
CA GLU A 362 20.27 -5.05 5.90
C GLU A 362 20.44 -5.33 4.41
N HIS A 363 21.07 -6.46 4.05
CA HIS A 363 21.24 -6.86 2.65
C HIS A 363 19.89 -7.06 1.95
N LEU A 364 18.96 -7.80 2.56
CA LEU A 364 17.62 -8.03 2.02
C LEU A 364 16.84 -6.71 1.83
N ILE A 365 17.00 -5.76 2.73
CA ILE A 365 16.37 -4.43 2.61
C ILE A 365 17.01 -3.63 1.46
N ALA A 366 18.34 -3.58 1.41
CA ALA A 366 19.06 -2.78 0.43
C ALA A 366 18.84 -3.24 -1.01
N CYS A 367 18.65 -4.54 -1.24
CA CYS A 367 18.45 -5.11 -2.58
C CYS A 367 17.08 -4.76 -3.21
N LEU A 368 16.04 -4.49 -2.42
CA LEU A 368 14.66 -4.39 -2.89
C LEU A 368 13.98 -3.06 -2.59
N LEU A 369 14.37 -2.37 -1.53
CA LEU A 369 13.85 -1.03 -1.26
C LEU A 369 14.53 -0.02 -2.19
N TYR A 370 13.76 0.50 -3.14
CA TYR A 370 14.14 1.69 -3.87
C TYR A 370 14.08 2.88 -2.91
N THR A 371 15.15 3.09 -2.17
CA THR A 371 15.38 4.35 -1.48
C THR A 371 15.88 5.32 -2.53
N SER A 372 15.06 6.29 -2.93
CA SER A 372 15.57 7.42 -3.71
C SER A 372 16.64 8.10 -2.86
N PRO A 373 17.92 8.12 -3.29
CA PRO A 373 18.93 8.88 -2.56
C PRO A 373 18.70 10.35 -2.87
N SER A 374 17.74 10.99 -2.17
CA SER A 374 17.70 12.43 -2.15
C SER A 374 19.07 12.92 -1.64
N PRO A 375 19.70 13.91 -2.30
CA PRO A 375 20.91 14.52 -1.76
C PRO A 375 20.76 15.05 -0.33
N ARG A 376 19.52 15.32 0.12
CA ARG A 376 19.18 15.69 1.49
C ARG A 376 19.23 14.50 2.45
N ASP A 377 18.84 13.32 2.03
CA ASP A 377 18.84 12.10 2.88
C ASP A 377 20.28 11.63 3.15
N ARG A 378 21.21 11.86 2.21
CA ARG A 378 22.64 11.59 2.41
C ARG A 378 23.31 12.46 3.47
N SER A 379 22.76 13.64 3.77
CA SER A 379 23.32 14.56 4.77
C SER A 379 22.84 14.28 6.20
N VAL A 380 21.78 13.50 6.37
CA VAL A 380 21.18 13.16 7.68
C VAL A 380 21.68 11.83 8.23
N SER A 381 22.27 10.97 7.38
CA SER A 381 22.79 9.65 7.78
C SER A 381 24.31 9.63 8.03
N ARG A 382 24.91 10.78 8.47
CA ARG A 382 26.29 10.85 8.96
C ARG A 382 26.34 11.38 10.37
#